data_4c2f41af42771e336990e30fc8542006
#
_entry.id   4c2f41af42771e336990e30fc8542006
#
_cell.length_a   1.000
_cell.length_b   1.000
_cell.length_c   1.000
_cell.angle_alpha   90.00
_cell.angle_beta   90.00
_cell.angle_gamma   90.00
#
_symmetry.space_group_name_H-M   'P 1'
#
loop_
_entity.id
_entity.type
_entity.pdbx_description
1 polymer ?
#
loop_
_entity_poly.entity_id
_entity_poly.type
_entity_poly.pdbx_seq_one_letter_code
_entity_poly.pdbx_strand_id
1 'polypeptide(L)'
;MDRRNFIQAGSAAVALSGSQAFPQSPTTPKRKRRVCLIGCGWYGKIDLFRLLQIEDVEVVSLCDVDTKMLDEAADRVAARQASGNRPRTYEDFRKMLSEVDIDIALIATPDHWHALPMIAACKKGIDVYVQKPIGIDVVECESMLAAAKKYNRVVQVGMQRRSTPHLIEAKKQIVDAGLLGDIGLAEVYCY
;
A
#
# COMPACT_ATOMS: atom_id res chain seq x y z
N MET A 1 26.01 25.40 50.89
CA MET A 1 24.97 24.42 50.54
C MET A 1 25.67 23.09 50.29
N ASP A 2 25.39 22.08 51.11
CA ASP A 2 26.02 20.78 51.00
C ASP A 2 25.46 19.98 49.83
N ARG A 3 26.29 19.22 49.09
CA ARG A 3 25.92 18.43 47.93
C ARG A 3 24.75 17.46 48.18
N ARG A 4 24.62 16.95 49.41
CA ARG A 4 23.50 16.10 49.81
C ARG A 4 22.15 16.83 49.82
N ASN A 5 22.12 18.08 50.25
CA ASN A 5 20.89 18.87 50.28
C ASN A 5 20.43 19.33 48.89
N PHE A 6 21.38 19.48 47.93
CA PHE A 6 21.04 19.76 46.54
C PHE A 6 20.40 18.55 45.84
N ILE A 7 20.91 17.33 46.10
CA ILE A 7 20.34 16.10 45.50
C ILE A 7 18.98 15.76 46.11
N GLN A 8 18.76 16.02 47.40
CA GLN A 8 17.45 15.81 48.05
C GLN A 8 16.39 16.82 47.59
N ALA A 9 16.76 18.06 47.35
CA ALA A 9 15.85 19.06 46.79
C ALA A 9 15.48 18.78 45.32
N GLY A 10 16.41 18.24 44.52
CA GLY A 10 16.15 17.80 43.14
C GLY A 10 15.22 16.61 43.07
N SER A 11 15.32 15.66 43.99
CA SER A 11 14.45 14.46 44.00
C SER A 11 13.00 14.76 44.39
N ALA A 12 12.75 15.78 45.22
CA ALA A 12 11.42 16.21 45.61
C ALA A 12 10.68 16.98 44.48
N ALA A 13 11.43 17.68 43.62
CA ALA A 13 10.87 18.45 42.51
C ALA A 13 10.41 17.53 41.31
N VAL A 14 11.03 16.36 41.16
CA VAL A 14 10.66 15.40 40.11
C VAL A 14 9.42 14.56 40.50
N ALA A 15 9.14 14.42 41.80
CA ALA A 15 7.96 13.67 42.27
C ALA A 15 6.64 14.45 42.18
N LEU A 16 6.69 15.78 41.91
CA LEU A 16 5.51 16.66 41.80
C LEU A 16 5.17 17.06 40.37
N SER A 17 5.95 16.66 39.38
CA SER A 17 5.51 16.65 37.97
C SER A 17 4.54 15.47 37.79
N GLY A 18 3.33 15.66 38.28
CA GLY A 18 2.23 14.76 38.02
C GLY A 18 2.17 14.48 36.50
N SER A 19 2.24 13.21 36.12
CA SER A 19 1.95 12.77 34.80
C SER A 19 0.62 13.39 34.36
N GLN A 20 0.70 14.53 33.68
CA GLN A 20 -0.41 14.98 32.85
C GLN A 20 -0.56 13.93 31.79
N ALA A 21 -1.40 12.95 32.07
CA ALA A 21 -1.90 12.06 31.03
C ALA A 21 -2.54 12.99 29.99
N PHE A 22 -1.84 13.19 28.89
CA PHE A 22 -2.47 13.81 27.73
C PHE A 22 -3.76 13.03 27.49
N PRO A 23 -4.92 13.71 27.41
CA PRO A 23 -6.15 13.03 27.08
C PRO A 23 -5.92 12.33 25.74
N GLN A 24 -5.79 11.02 25.77
CA GLN A 24 -5.83 10.24 24.55
C GLN A 24 -7.21 10.51 23.97
N SER A 25 -7.27 11.23 22.86
CA SER A 25 -8.50 11.37 22.09
C SER A 25 -9.08 9.95 21.94
N PRO A 26 -10.38 9.76 22.23
CA PRO A 26 -10.98 8.46 22.07
C PRO A 26 -10.71 7.99 20.64
N THR A 27 -9.88 6.96 20.49
CA THR A 27 -9.65 6.32 19.22
C THR A 27 -10.95 5.62 18.87
N THR A 28 -11.81 6.29 18.14
CA THR A 28 -12.94 5.64 17.47
C THR A 28 -12.36 4.43 16.75
N PRO A 29 -12.86 3.21 16.95
CA PRO A 29 -12.31 2.03 16.29
C PRO A 29 -12.30 2.31 14.78
N LYS A 30 -11.09 2.41 14.23
CA LYS A 30 -10.91 2.75 12.82
C LYS A 30 -11.53 1.62 12.01
N ARG A 31 -12.58 1.90 11.26
CA ARG A 31 -13.24 0.91 10.39
C ARG A 31 -12.17 0.25 9.51
N LYS A 32 -12.18 -1.09 9.43
CA LYS A 32 -11.31 -1.83 8.54
C LYS A 32 -11.46 -1.33 7.11
N ARG A 33 -10.34 -1.12 6.43
CA ARG A 33 -10.35 -0.75 5.01
C ARG A 33 -10.79 -1.95 4.19
N ARG A 34 -11.72 -1.74 3.28
CA ARG A 34 -12.21 -2.75 2.34
C ARG A 34 -11.36 -2.73 1.10
N VAL A 35 -10.77 -3.86 0.79
CA VAL A 35 -9.79 -3.99 -0.28
C VAL A 35 -10.34 -4.90 -1.38
N CYS A 36 -10.06 -4.58 -2.64
CA CYS A 36 -10.21 -5.52 -3.74
C CYS A 36 -8.86 -5.81 -4.42
N LEU A 37 -8.77 -6.94 -5.10
CA LEU A 37 -7.67 -7.27 -6.00
C LEU A 37 -8.22 -7.45 -7.41
N ILE A 38 -7.56 -6.79 -8.38
CA ILE A 38 -7.80 -6.96 -9.82
C ILE A 38 -6.53 -7.56 -10.43
N GLY A 39 -6.62 -8.80 -10.94
CA GLY A 39 -5.49 -9.61 -11.35
C GLY A 39 -5.05 -10.57 -10.23
N CYS A 40 -5.63 -11.78 -10.22
CA CYS A 40 -5.43 -12.80 -9.18
C CYS A 40 -4.27 -13.77 -9.50
N GLY A 41 -3.35 -13.37 -10.38
CA GLY A 41 -2.14 -14.09 -10.69
C GLY A 41 -1.22 -14.27 -9.47
N TRP A 42 -0.08 -14.94 -9.67
CA TRP A 42 0.84 -15.21 -8.55
C TRP A 42 1.31 -13.93 -7.86
N TYR A 43 1.59 -12.88 -8.62
CA TYR A 43 2.13 -11.63 -8.08
C TYR A 43 1.05 -10.80 -7.34
N GLY A 44 -0.15 -10.72 -7.90
CA GLY A 44 -1.29 -10.08 -7.22
C GLY A 44 -1.60 -10.74 -5.87
N LYS A 45 -1.56 -12.08 -5.81
CA LYS A 45 -1.68 -12.82 -4.55
C LYS A 45 -0.55 -12.52 -3.57
N ILE A 46 0.69 -12.36 -4.03
CA ILE A 46 1.82 -12.00 -3.16
C ILE A 46 1.60 -10.63 -2.52
N ASP A 47 1.25 -9.61 -3.30
CA ASP A 47 1.02 -8.27 -2.79
C ASP A 47 -0.15 -8.23 -1.81
N LEU A 48 -1.27 -8.88 -2.16
CA LEU A 48 -2.44 -8.95 -1.29
C LEU A 48 -2.15 -9.66 0.04
N PHE A 49 -1.44 -10.79 0.00
CA PHE A 49 -1.13 -11.53 1.22
C PHE A 49 -0.10 -10.81 2.10
N ARG A 50 0.80 -10.03 1.52
CA ARG A 50 1.68 -9.14 2.30
C ARG A 50 0.89 -8.03 2.97
N LEU A 51 -0.08 -7.43 2.28
CA LEU A 51 -0.96 -6.44 2.88
C LEU A 51 -1.73 -7.01 4.08
N LEU A 52 -2.30 -8.21 3.95
CA LEU A 52 -2.99 -8.91 5.04
C LEU A 52 -2.09 -9.24 6.26
N GLN A 53 -0.76 -9.29 6.08
CA GLN A 53 0.17 -9.53 7.18
C GLN A 53 0.51 -8.27 7.98
N ILE A 54 0.41 -7.09 7.37
CA ILE A 54 0.90 -5.84 7.96
C ILE A 54 -0.23 -4.88 8.35
N GLU A 55 -1.43 -5.06 7.78
CA GLU A 55 -2.57 -4.17 8.00
C GLU A 55 -3.85 -4.97 8.25
N ASP A 56 -4.66 -4.48 9.19
CA ASP A 56 -5.99 -5.05 9.48
C ASP A 56 -7.00 -4.54 8.45
N VAL A 57 -7.04 -5.21 7.30
CA VAL A 57 -7.95 -4.91 6.19
C VAL A 57 -8.92 -6.07 5.96
N GLU A 58 -10.00 -5.80 5.25
CA GLU A 58 -10.96 -6.82 4.80
C GLU A 58 -10.94 -6.88 3.27
N VAL A 59 -10.59 -8.03 2.71
CA VAL A 59 -10.68 -8.27 1.27
C VAL A 59 -12.12 -8.62 0.94
N VAL A 60 -12.81 -7.71 0.30
CA VAL A 60 -14.26 -7.83 0.03
C VAL A 60 -14.58 -8.39 -1.35
N SER A 61 -13.65 -8.23 -2.30
CA SER A 61 -13.85 -8.72 -3.66
C SER A 61 -12.55 -8.98 -4.42
N LEU A 62 -12.61 -9.88 -5.38
CA LEU A 62 -11.54 -10.24 -6.30
C LEU A 62 -12.05 -10.22 -7.73
N CYS A 63 -11.18 -9.87 -8.68
CA CYS A 63 -11.50 -9.85 -10.11
C CYS A 63 -10.37 -10.46 -10.93
N ASP A 64 -10.70 -11.43 -11.75
CA ASP A 64 -9.83 -12.01 -12.78
C ASP A 64 -10.67 -12.61 -13.88
N VAL A 65 -10.16 -12.65 -15.09
CA VAL A 65 -10.83 -13.32 -16.24
C VAL A 65 -10.66 -14.84 -16.21
N ASP A 66 -9.65 -15.34 -15.50
CA ASP A 66 -9.42 -16.76 -15.26
C ASP A 66 -10.16 -17.20 -13.99
N THR A 67 -11.28 -17.88 -14.17
CA THR A 67 -12.14 -18.34 -13.07
C THR A 67 -11.43 -19.29 -12.12
N LYS A 68 -10.49 -20.10 -12.58
CA LYS A 68 -9.73 -21.04 -11.76
C LYS A 68 -8.77 -20.26 -10.82
N MET A 69 -8.03 -19.28 -11.37
CA MET A 69 -7.18 -18.41 -10.55
C MET A 69 -7.98 -17.59 -9.55
N LEU A 70 -9.15 -17.13 -9.96
CA LEU A 70 -10.07 -16.35 -9.15
C LEU A 70 -10.60 -17.16 -7.95
N ASP A 71 -11.07 -18.37 -8.17
CA ASP A 71 -11.57 -19.26 -7.12
C ASP A 71 -10.47 -19.66 -6.14
N GLU A 72 -9.29 -20.07 -6.66
CA GLU A 72 -8.12 -20.36 -5.82
C GLU A 72 -7.74 -19.16 -4.94
N ALA A 73 -7.73 -17.96 -5.50
CA ALA A 73 -7.41 -16.75 -4.75
C ALA A 73 -8.44 -16.47 -3.65
N ALA A 74 -9.73 -16.65 -3.94
CA ALA A 74 -10.82 -16.41 -2.99
C ALA A 74 -10.74 -17.37 -1.78
N ASP A 75 -10.47 -18.63 -2.02
CA ASP A 75 -10.31 -19.63 -0.96
C ASP A 75 -9.07 -19.35 -0.11
N ARG A 76 -7.95 -18.96 -0.74
CA ARG A 76 -6.73 -18.60 -0.05
C ARG A 76 -6.86 -17.31 0.77
N VAL A 77 -7.68 -16.35 0.34
CA VAL A 77 -8.00 -15.14 1.11
C VAL A 77 -8.85 -15.50 2.33
N ALA A 78 -9.93 -16.29 2.15
CA ALA A 78 -10.77 -16.74 3.24
C ALA A 78 -9.97 -17.45 4.35
N ALA A 79 -8.98 -18.26 3.97
CA ALA A 79 -8.10 -18.96 4.91
C ALA A 79 -7.10 -18.05 5.64
N ARG A 80 -6.90 -16.79 5.20
CA ARG A 80 -5.86 -15.89 5.72
C ARG A 80 -6.38 -14.64 6.40
N GLN A 81 -7.50 -14.11 5.95
CA GLN A 81 -8.05 -12.90 6.58
C GLN A 81 -8.75 -13.22 7.91
N ALA A 82 -8.67 -12.29 8.85
CA ALA A 82 -9.14 -12.49 10.21
C ALA A 82 -10.65 -12.81 10.31
N SER A 83 -11.45 -12.33 9.37
CA SER A 83 -12.89 -12.60 9.32
C SER A 83 -13.25 -14.02 8.89
N GLY A 84 -12.36 -14.69 8.14
CA GLY A 84 -12.65 -15.97 7.48
C GLY A 84 -13.63 -15.86 6.32
N ASN A 85 -14.14 -14.68 5.99
CA ASN A 85 -15.10 -14.49 4.92
C ASN A 85 -14.46 -14.77 3.56
N ARG A 86 -15.20 -15.43 2.67
CA ARG A 86 -14.79 -15.59 1.26
C ARG A 86 -15.18 -14.33 0.50
N PRO A 87 -14.22 -13.63 -0.17
CA PRO A 87 -14.53 -12.45 -0.95
C PRO A 87 -15.43 -12.77 -2.15
N ARG A 88 -16.22 -11.79 -2.57
CA ARG A 88 -17.02 -11.91 -3.81
C ARG A 88 -16.11 -11.96 -5.02
N THR A 89 -16.45 -12.75 -6.03
CA THR A 89 -15.65 -12.96 -7.23
C THR A 89 -16.31 -12.39 -8.48
N TYR A 90 -15.51 -11.82 -9.38
CA TYR A 90 -15.96 -11.14 -10.58
C TYR A 90 -15.00 -11.40 -11.76
N GLU A 91 -15.54 -11.59 -12.94
CA GLU A 91 -14.76 -11.67 -14.18
C GLU A 91 -14.60 -10.28 -14.85
N ASP A 92 -15.45 -9.32 -14.51
CA ASP A 92 -15.39 -7.94 -15.01
C ASP A 92 -15.23 -6.96 -13.84
N PHE A 93 -14.10 -6.23 -13.82
CA PHE A 93 -13.82 -5.22 -12.79
C PHE A 93 -14.83 -4.07 -12.78
N ARG A 94 -15.47 -3.74 -13.91
CA ARG A 94 -16.48 -2.68 -13.99
C ARG A 94 -17.71 -3.05 -13.18
N LYS A 95 -18.14 -4.31 -13.29
CA LYS A 95 -19.23 -4.86 -12.50
C LYS A 95 -18.87 -4.87 -11.02
N MET A 96 -17.68 -5.36 -10.67
CA MET A 96 -17.18 -5.35 -9.29
C MET A 96 -17.20 -3.94 -8.69
N LEU A 97 -16.61 -2.95 -9.37
CA LEU A 97 -16.54 -1.56 -8.92
C LEU A 97 -17.93 -0.88 -8.84
N SER A 98 -18.96 -1.41 -9.49
CA SER A 98 -20.32 -0.89 -9.41
C SER A 98 -21.16 -1.49 -8.28
N GLU A 99 -20.85 -2.70 -7.86
CA GLU A 99 -21.65 -3.49 -6.93
C GLU A 99 -21.05 -3.58 -5.52
N VAL A 100 -19.74 -3.36 -5.39
CA VAL A 100 -19.02 -3.53 -4.13
C VAL A 100 -18.52 -2.19 -3.62
N ASP A 101 -18.71 -1.97 -2.34
CA ASP A 101 -18.19 -0.80 -1.65
C ASP A 101 -16.72 -1.06 -1.25
N ILE A 102 -15.78 -0.36 -1.89
CA ILE A 102 -14.34 -0.59 -1.83
C ILE A 102 -13.63 0.71 -1.43
N ASP A 103 -12.66 0.60 -0.53
CA ASP A 103 -11.82 1.74 -0.12
C ASP A 103 -10.49 1.78 -0.89
N ILE A 104 -9.90 0.60 -1.18
CA ILE A 104 -8.60 0.47 -1.84
C ILE A 104 -8.65 -0.64 -2.88
N ALA A 105 -8.16 -0.36 -4.08
CA ALA A 105 -7.99 -1.35 -5.15
C ALA A 105 -6.50 -1.67 -5.36
N LEU A 106 -6.13 -2.95 -5.27
CA LEU A 106 -4.85 -3.46 -5.74
C LEU A 106 -5.02 -3.91 -7.18
N ILE A 107 -4.17 -3.43 -8.08
CA ILE A 107 -4.19 -3.75 -9.50
C ILE A 107 -2.86 -4.42 -9.88
N ALA A 108 -2.94 -5.69 -10.25
CA ALA A 108 -1.81 -6.54 -10.61
C ALA A 108 -2.13 -7.39 -11.87
N THR A 109 -2.83 -6.79 -12.79
CA THR A 109 -3.12 -7.31 -14.12
C THR A 109 -1.84 -7.33 -14.98
N PRO A 110 -1.86 -7.90 -16.21
CA PRO A 110 -0.83 -7.61 -17.20
C PRO A 110 -0.72 -6.11 -17.49
N ASP A 111 0.47 -5.67 -17.88
CA ASP A 111 0.86 -4.25 -17.97
C ASP A 111 -0.12 -3.39 -18.77
N HIS A 112 -0.60 -3.92 -19.92
CA HIS A 112 -1.55 -3.25 -20.81
C HIS A 112 -3.00 -3.15 -20.25
N TRP A 113 -3.23 -3.71 -19.07
CA TRP A 113 -4.50 -3.61 -18.35
C TRP A 113 -4.39 -2.82 -17.05
N HIS A 114 -3.29 -2.07 -16.79
CA HIS A 114 -3.17 -1.24 -15.60
C HIS A 114 -4.04 0.01 -15.65
N ALA A 115 -4.06 0.70 -16.78
CA ALA A 115 -4.67 2.02 -16.91
C ALA A 115 -6.19 2.00 -16.74
N LEU A 116 -6.89 1.10 -17.43
CA LEU A 116 -8.36 1.10 -17.44
C LEU A 116 -8.98 0.85 -16.06
N PRO A 117 -8.59 -0.20 -15.30
CA PRO A 117 -9.15 -0.41 -13.95
C PRO A 117 -8.72 0.66 -12.97
N MET A 118 -7.48 1.20 -13.07
CA MET A 118 -7.03 2.30 -12.20
C MET A 118 -7.88 3.56 -12.40
N ILE A 119 -8.09 3.98 -13.65
CA ILE A 119 -8.92 5.14 -13.97
C ILE A 119 -10.36 4.91 -13.49
N ALA A 120 -10.90 3.70 -13.70
CA ALA A 120 -12.24 3.36 -13.24
C ALA A 120 -12.38 3.40 -11.72
N ALA A 121 -11.39 2.90 -10.99
CA ALA A 121 -11.34 2.96 -9.52
C ALA A 121 -11.27 4.41 -9.01
N CYS A 122 -10.41 5.24 -9.60
CA CYS A 122 -10.33 6.67 -9.27
C CYS A 122 -11.68 7.39 -9.47
N LYS A 123 -12.38 7.11 -10.58
CA LYS A 123 -13.74 7.66 -10.86
C LYS A 123 -14.75 7.28 -9.79
N LYS A 124 -14.57 6.14 -9.15
CA LYS A 124 -15.45 5.65 -8.05
C LYS A 124 -15.04 6.16 -6.68
N GLY A 125 -13.99 6.98 -6.58
CA GLY A 125 -13.51 7.49 -5.31
C GLY A 125 -12.66 6.50 -4.52
N ILE A 126 -12.10 5.49 -5.18
CA ILE A 126 -11.29 4.41 -4.59
C ILE A 126 -9.81 4.78 -4.73
N ASP A 127 -9.05 4.62 -3.64
CA ASP A 127 -7.60 4.76 -3.67
C ASP A 127 -6.96 3.51 -4.30
N VAL A 128 -5.78 3.66 -4.92
CA VAL A 128 -5.24 2.59 -5.76
C VAL A 128 -3.78 2.30 -5.44
N TYR A 129 -3.45 1.03 -5.36
CA TYR A 129 -2.10 0.50 -5.56
C TYR A 129 -2.06 -0.21 -6.91
N VAL A 130 -1.21 0.25 -7.82
CA VAL A 130 -1.06 -0.33 -9.16
C VAL A 130 0.36 -0.83 -9.36
N GLN A 131 0.50 -2.03 -9.95
CA GLN A 131 1.81 -2.61 -10.21
C GLN A 131 2.63 -1.84 -11.26
N LYS A 132 3.95 -2.03 -11.19
CA LYS A 132 4.89 -1.58 -12.22
C LYS A 132 4.86 -2.55 -13.42
N PRO A 133 5.14 -2.06 -14.66
CA PRO A 133 5.19 -0.65 -15.07
C PRO A 133 3.80 0.00 -14.96
N ILE A 134 3.77 1.31 -14.76
CA ILE A 134 2.48 1.99 -14.54
C ILE A 134 1.54 1.90 -15.75
N GLY A 135 2.07 1.94 -16.95
CA GLY A 135 1.37 1.79 -18.22
C GLY A 135 2.34 1.39 -19.32
N ILE A 136 1.85 1.11 -20.50
CA ILE A 136 2.67 0.66 -21.65
C ILE A 136 3.12 1.83 -22.54
N ASP A 137 2.52 3.00 -22.42
CA ASP A 137 2.90 4.19 -23.16
C ASP A 137 2.69 5.47 -22.32
N VAL A 138 3.18 6.59 -22.85
CA VAL A 138 3.13 7.90 -22.19
C VAL A 138 1.71 8.41 -22.04
N VAL A 139 0.84 8.19 -23.03
CA VAL A 139 -0.55 8.68 -23.03
C VAL A 139 -1.37 7.98 -21.96
N GLU A 140 -1.18 6.67 -21.79
CA GLU A 140 -1.78 5.93 -20.66
C GLU A 140 -1.33 6.50 -19.33
N CYS A 141 -0.02 6.69 -19.13
CA CYS A 141 0.54 7.22 -17.89
C CYS A 141 0.02 8.63 -17.56
N GLU A 142 -0.08 9.52 -18.55
CA GLU A 142 -0.66 10.86 -18.39
C GLU A 142 -2.15 10.79 -18.04
N SER A 143 -2.90 9.90 -18.68
CA SER A 143 -4.32 9.69 -18.40
C SER A 143 -4.56 9.18 -16.98
N MET A 144 -3.71 8.26 -16.50
CA MET A 144 -3.75 7.75 -15.12
C MET A 144 -3.44 8.86 -14.12
N LEU A 145 -2.40 9.67 -14.37
CA LEU A 145 -2.06 10.81 -13.52
C LEU A 145 -3.18 11.85 -13.49
N ALA A 146 -3.76 12.15 -14.65
CA ALA A 146 -4.89 13.08 -14.76
C ALA A 146 -6.12 12.58 -13.98
N ALA A 147 -6.41 11.27 -14.04
CA ALA A 147 -7.51 10.68 -13.28
C ALA A 147 -7.26 10.76 -11.76
N ALA A 148 -6.07 10.41 -11.29
CA ALA A 148 -5.71 10.51 -9.88
C ALA A 148 -5.91 11.94 -9.34
N LYS A 149 -5.43 12.95 -10.08
CA LYS A 149 -5.58 14.37 -9.73
C LYS A 149 -7.04 14.82 -9.79
N LYS A 150 -7.75 14.51 -10.89
CA LYS A 150 -9.13 14.93 -11.12
C LYS A 150 -10.08 14.45 -10.03
N TYR A 151 -9.91 13.19 -9.61
CA TYR A 151 -10.78 12.56 -8.60
C TYR A 151 -10.22 12.66 -7.19
N ASN A 152 -9.07 13.34 -7.01
CA ASN A 152 -8.40 13.52 -5.73
C ASN A 152 -8.21 12.17 -4.99
N ARG A 153 -7.58 11.20 -5.70
CA ARG A 153 -7.31 9.87 -5.14
C ARG A 153 -5.84 9.67 -4.86
N VAL A 154 -5.57 8.91 -3.80
CA VAL A 154 -4.22 8.46 -3.50
C VAL A 154 -3.90 7.27 -4.41
N VAL A 155 -2.82 7.40 -5.16
CA VAL A 155 -2.34 6.33 -6.05
C VAL A 155 -0.87 6.05 -5.74
N GLN A 156 -0.59 4.80 -5.40
CA GLN A 156 0.76 4.29 -5.20
C GLN A 156 1.13 3.33 -6.32
N VAL A 157 2.26 3.60 -6.97
CA VAL A 157 2.85 2.65 -7.93
C VAL A 157 3.74 1.66 -7.19
N GLY A 158 3.63 0.38 -7.52
CA GLY A 158 4.37 -0.72 -6.92
C GLY A 158 5.85 -0.76 -7.29
N MET A 159 6.62 0.21 -6.83
CA MET A 159 8.07 0.31 -7.04
C MET A 159 8.84 -0.35 -5.90
N GLN A 160 8.67 -1.65 -5.70
CA GLN A 160 9.14 -2.41 -4.52
C GLN A 160 10.63 -2.25 -4.26
N ARG A 161 11.46 -2.22 -5.31
CA ARG A 161 12.92 -2.07 -5.18
C ARG A 161 13.32 -0.75 -4.52
N ARG A 162 12.56 0.32 -4.69
CA ARG A 162 12.81 1.61 -4.04
C ARG A 162 12.59 1.59 -2.53
N SER A 163 11.84 0.63 -2.03
CA SER A 163 11.55 0.44 -0.60
C SER A 163 12.37 -0.69 0.04
N THR A 164 13.32 -1.26 -0.69
CA THR A 164 14.15 -2.37 -0.21
C THR A 164 15.27 -1.82 0.70
N PRO A 165 15.35 -2.22 1.99
CA PRO A 165 16.25 -1.60 2.96
C PRO A 165 17.72 -1.56 2.52
N HIS A 166 18.26 -2.67 2.01
CA HIS A 166 19.65 -2.71 1.55
C HIS A 166 19.92 -1.82 0.33
N LEU A 167 18.93 -1.59 -0.54
CA LEU A 167 19.08 -0.66 -1.67
C LEU A 167 19.00 0.80 -1.24
N ILE A 168 18.17 1.10 -0.23
CA ILE A 168 18.12 2.43 0.38
C ILE A 168 19.46 2.74 1.06
N GLU A 169 20.01 1.79 1.81
CA GLU A 169 21.29 1.95 2.47
C GLU A 169 22.45 2.08 1.46
N ALA A 170 22.48 1.23 0.42
CA ALA A 170 23.46 1.33 -0.65
C ALA A 170 23.40 2.69 -1.36
N LYS A 171 22.20 3.19 -1.66
CA LYS A 171 22.05 4.53 -2.24
C LYS A 171 22.67 5.59 -1.32
N LYS A 172 22.36 5.59 -0.04
CA LYS A 172 22.86 6.55 0.93
C LYS A 172 24.37 6.49 1.09
N GLN A 173 24.92 5.28 1.27
CA GLN A 173 26.35 5.10 1.58
C GLN A 173 27.25 5.22 0.34
N ILE A 174 26.77 4.98 -0.85
CA ILE A 174 27.57 4.95 -2.07
C ILE A 174 27.25 6.12 -2.98
N VAL A 175 25.96 6.25 -3.38
CA VAL A 175 25.54 7.26 -4.36
C VAL A 175 25.52 8.66 -3.74
N ASP A 176 24.77 8.83 -2.64
CA ASP A 176 24.60 10.13 -1.98
C ASP A 176 25.89 10.61 -1.28
N ALA A 177 26.77 9.68 -0.90
CA ALA A 177 28.10 9.98 -0.38
C ALA A 177 29.13 10.35 -1.46
N GLY A 178 28.73 10.34 -2.75
CA GLY A 178 29.62 10.73 -3.86
C GLY A 178 30.73 9.73 -4.18
N LEU A 179 30.69 8.49 -3.66
CA LEU A 179 31.76 7.52 -3.86
C LEU A 179 31.89 7.04 -5.31
N LEU A 180 30.87 7.25 -6.14
CA LEU A 180 30.92 6.92 -7.57
C LEU A 180 31.52 8.07 -8.42
N GLY A 181 31.81 9.21 -7.81
CA GLY A 181 32.26 10.41 -8.54
C GLY A 181 31.18 10.91 -9.53
N ASP A 182 31.66 11.56 -10.60
CA ASP A 182 30.79 12.03 -11.68
C ASP A 182 30.34 10.85 -12.56
N ILE A 183 29.05 10.55 -12.57
CA ILE A 183 28.48 9.43 -13.32
C ILE A 183 28.24 9.88 -14.77
N GLY A 184 29.06 9.41 -15.71
CA GLY A 184 28.93 9.71 -17.12
C GLY A 184 27.95 8.82 -17.88
N LEU A 185 27.73 7.59 -17.41
CA LEU A 185 26.82 6.62 -18.04
C LEU A 185 26.29 5.64 -17.01
N ALA A 186 25.00 5.29 -17.12
CA ALA A 186 24.39 4.18 -16.39
C ALA A 186 23.74 3.22 -17.40
N GLU A 187 24.13 1.94 -17.38
CA GLU A 187 23.54 0.91 -18.23
C GLU A 187 22.65 -0.01 -17.41
N VAL A 188 21.45 -0.29 -17.93
CA VAL A 188 20.49 -1.21 -17.31
C VAL A 188 20.19 -2.35 -18.27
N TYR A 189 20.43 -3.57 -17.81
CA TYR A 189 20.16 -4.77 -18.60
C TYR A 189 18.91 -5.47 -18.06
N CYS A 190 18.01 -5.84 -18.97
CA CYS A 190 16.84 -6.66 -18.72
C CYS A 190 16.87 -7.88 -19.64
N TYR A 191 16.89 -9.10 -19.13
CA TYR A 191 16.88 -10.37 -19.88
C TYR A 191 15.81 -11.33 -19.35
#